data_a52a0d23d51d6a55526225c2797b0786
#
_entry.id   a52a0d23d51d6a55526225c2797b0786
#
_cell.length_a   1.000
_cell.length_b   1.000
_cell.length_c   1.000
_cell.angle_alpha   90.00
_cell.angle_beta   90.00
_cell.angle_gamma   90.00
#
_symmetry.space_group_name_H-M   'P 1'
#
loop_
_entity.id
_entity.type
_entity.pdbx_description
1 polymer ?
#
loop_
_entity_poly.entity_id
_entity_poly.type
_entity_poly.pdbx_seq_one_letter_code
_entity_poly.pdbx_strand_id
1 'polypeptide(L)'
;TRGLVIAPISPGYTGGAIENWSIYPELPNGLVFDNGSITGTPTVNSTEVNYTVFANNTGGSVSAFISITINEPVASIIYAPDERNETRTISMTPWFPQVTGGEVETWQIHPDLPLGLTFIDGVISGSATVNSTRTNYTVWANNSGGSSSTNIYLTIVEPVVELSYSDYELILVRDVTMTPVVPQLSGGVAETWEIYPELPDGIVFDNGILSGTPIINSTRSMYTVWANNTGGSNNV
;
A
#
# COMPACT_ATOMS: atom_id res chain seq x y z
N THR A 1 26.39 -12.59 -2.07
CA THR A 1 24.93 -12.65 -1.82
C THR A 1 24.57 -14.08 -1.42
N ARG A 2 23.72 -14.23 -0.39
CA ARG A 2 23.16 -15.51 0.08
C ARG A 2 22.44 -16.23 -1.06
N GLY A 3 22.64 -17.56 -1.16
CA GLY A 3 21.99 -18.39 -2.17
C GLY A 3 22.61 -18.33 -3.59
N LEU A 4 23.63 -17.50 -3.81
CA LEU A 4 24.34 -17.42 -5.10
C LEU A 4 25.73 -18.02 -4.98
N VAL A 5 26.12 -18.81 -6.00
CA VAL A 5 27.47 -19.35 -6.10
C VAL A 5 28.47 -18.18 -6.23
N ILE A 6 29.51 -18.17 -5.41
CA ILE A 6 30.59 -17.19 -5.53
C ILE A 6 31.57 -17.57 -6.64
N ALA A 7 32.19 -16.59 -7.27
CA ALA A 7 33.40 -16.84 -8.06
C ALA A 7 34.50 -17.32 -7.13
N PRO A 8 35.29 -18.32 -7.53
CA PRO A 8 36.43 -18.84 -6.71
C PRO A 8 37.35 -17.68 -6.33
N ILE A 9 37.67 -17.60 -5.04
CA ILE A 9 38.64 -16.63 -4.50
C ILE A 9 39.90 -17.44 -4.21
N SER A 10 40.94 -17.20 -4.98
CA SER A 10 42.20 -17.97 -4.88
C SER A 10 43.38 -17.02 -4.60
N PRO A 11 44.33 -17.44 -3.74
CA PRO A 11 45.49 -16.59 -3.44
C PRO A 11 46.49 -16.60 -4.63
N GLY A 12 47.14 -15.46 -4.84
CA GLY A 12 48.36 -15.39 -5.59
C GLY A 12 49.56 -15.56 -4.63
N TYR A 13 50.49 -16.45 -4.95
CA TYR A 13 51.68 -16.64 -4.13
C TYR A 13 52.94 -16.89 -5.02
N THR A 14 54.11 -16.63 -4.43
CA THR A 14 55.41 -16.83 -5.03
C THR A 14 56.33 -17.52 -4.04
N GLY A 15 57.37 -18.23 -4.50
CA GLY A 15 58.32 -18.91 -3.63
C GLY A 15 58.16 -20.42 -3.67
N GLY A 16 58.38 -21.08 -2.54
CA GLY A 16 58.35 -22.55 -2.43
C GLY A 16 56.92 -23.13 -2.51
N ALA A 17 56.84 -24.42 -2.77
CA ALA A 17 55.58 -25.14 -2.73
C ALA A 17 54.93 -25.07 -1.35
N ILE A 18 53.60 -24.89 -1.32
CA ILE A 18 52.84 -24.85 -0.07
C ILE A 18 52.41 -26.26 0.27
N GLU A 19 52.64 -26.66 1.50
CA GLU A 19 52.35 -28.03 2.02
C GLU A 19 51.01 -28.07 2.75
N ASN A 20 50.62 -26.96 3.43
CA ASN A 20 49.40 -26.91 4.18
C ASN A 20 48.76 -25.50 4.12
N TRP A 21 47.44 -25.51 3.92
CA TRP A 21 46.60 -24.32 3.97
C TRP A 21 45.67 -24.38 5.16
N SER A 22 45.42 -23.25 5.81
CA SER A 22 44.38 -23.09 6.82
C SER A 22 43.76 -21.70 6.80
N ILE A 23 42.55 -21.56 7.31
CA ILE A 23 41.81 -20.32 7.41
C ILE A 23 41.22 -20.17 8.81
N TYR A 24 41.23 -18.94 9.33
CA TYR A 24 40.63 -18.61 10.61
C TYR A 24 40.00 -17.21 10.53
N PRO A 25 38.80 -17.00 11.10
CA PRO A 25 37.90 -18.00 11.70
C PRO A 25 37.33 -18.98 10.66
N GLU A 26 36.43 -19.88 11.08
CA GLU A 26 35.74 -20.82 10.21
C GLU A 26 34.77 -20.04 9.25
N LEU A 27 34.73 -20.49 7.99
CA LEU A 27 33.88 -19.87 6.99
C LEU A 27 32.38 -20.06 7.29
N PRO A 28 31.52 -19.11 6.84
CA PRO A 28 30.08 -19.25 6.92
C PRO A 28 29.57 -20.49 6.20
N ASN A 29 28.47 -21.06 6.68
CA ASN A 29 27.82 -22.20 6.07
C ASN A 29 27.61 -22.03 4.56
N GLY A 30 27.96 -23.06 3.80
CA GLY A 30 27.87 -23.11 2.35
C GLY A 30 29.12 -22.63 1.61
N LEU A 31 30.09 -22.03 2.30
CA LEU A 31 31.42 -21.77 1.77
C LEU A 31 32.38 -22.87 2.19
N VAL A 32 33.30 -23.21 1.29
CA VAL A 32 34.31 -24.24 1.47
C VAL A 32 35.68 -23.63 1.21
N PHE A 33 36.63 -23.96 2.10
CA PHE A 33 38.05 -23.66 1.90
C PHE A 33 38.79 -24.90 1.53
N ASP A 34 39.40 -24.93 0.36
CA ASP A 34 40.21 -26.04 -0.12
C ASP A 34 41.43 -25.54 -0.90
N ASN A 35 42.60 -26.07 -0.55
CA ASN A 35 43.86 -25.71 -1.21
C ASN A 35 44.10 -24.21 -1.38
N GLY A 36 43.76 -23.41 -0.34
CA GLY A 36 43.91 -21.96 -0.35
C GLY A 36 42.78 -21.22 -1.05
N SER A 37 41.86 -21.90 -1.71
CA SER A 37 40.73 -21.32 -2.44
C SER A 37 39.43 -21.37 -1.64
N ILE A 38 38.62 -20.28 -1.69
CA ILE A 38 37.29 -20.23 -1.13
C ILE A 38 36.28 -20.35 -2.28
N THR A 39 35.36 -21.30 -2.15
CA THR A 39 34.29 -21.58 -3.15
C THR A 39 32.99 -21.89 -2.44
N GLY A 40 31.88 -22.01 -3.19
CA GLY A 40 30.62 -22.50 -2.68
C GLY A 40 29.46 -21.50 -2.85
N THR A 41 28.37 -21.79 -2.14
CA THR A 41 27.15 -21.01 -2.12
C THR A 41 26.80 -20.71 -0.67
N PRO A 42 26.98 -19.47 -0.18
CA PRO A 42 26.67 -19.14 1.20
C PRO A 42 25.17 -19.29 1.47
N THR A 43 24.82 -19.97 2.56
CA THR A 43 23.43 -20.24 2.95
C THR A 43 22.90 -19.29 4.03
N VAL A 44 23.78 -18.49 4.64
CA VAL A 44 23.46 -17.49 5.67
C VAL A 44 24.05 -16.15 5.27
N ASN A 45 23.38 -15.07 5.62
CA ASN A 45 23.94 -13.71 5.53
C ASN A 45 24.91 -13.46 6.69
N SER A 46 25.86 -12.57 6.51
CA SER A 46 26.77 -12.12 7.56
C SER A 46 27.23 -10.69 7.30
N THR A 47 27.42 -9.96 8.38
CA THR A 47 28.19 -8.70 8.35
C THR A 47 29.64 -9.00 7.97
N GLU A 48 30.41 -7.96 7.71
CA GLU A 48 31.84 -8.07 7.38
C GLU A 48 32.61 -8.84 8.45
N VAL A 49 33.26 -9.91 8.04
CA VAL A 49 34.19 -10.70 8.87
C VAL A 49 35.53 -10.81 8.18
N ASN A 50 36.59 -10.56 8.95
CA ASN A 50 37.96 -10.68 8.48
C ASN A 50 38.48 -12.11 8.74
N TYR A 51 38.98 -12.75 7.70
CA TYR A 51 39.57 -14.08 7.73
C TYR A 51 41.06 -13.97 7.48
N THR A 52 41.84 -14.77 8.19
CA THR A 52 43.28 -14.94 7.95
C THR A 52 43.52 -16.28 7.28
N VAL A 53 44.07 -16.24 6.09
CA VAL A 53 44.51 -17.44 5.36
C VAL A 53 45.98 -17.62 5.63
N PHE A 54 46.38 -18.83 6.04
CA PHE A 54 47.77 -19.24 6.31
C PHE A 54 48.23 -20.25 5.24
N ALA A 55 49.44 -20.03 4.76
CA ALA A 55 50.14 -20.93 3.87
C ALA A 55 51.47 -21.33 4.51
N ASN A 56 51.67 -22.64 4.68
CA ASN A 56 52.78 -23.19 5.42
C ASN A 56 53.60 -24.21 4.57
N ASN A 57 54.89 -24.22 4.76
CA ASN A 57 55.80 -25.26 4.28
C ASN A 57 57.00 -25.39 5.25
N THR A 58 57.95 -26.25 4.93
CA THR A 58 59.16 -26.48 5.76
C THR A 58 60.01 -25.21 5.93
N GLY A 59 59.88 -24.21 5.06
CA GLY A 59 60.60 -22.94 5.15
C GLY A 59 59.94 -21.91 6.06
N GLY A 60 58.68 -22.14 6.50
CA GLY A 60 57.96 -21.21 7.39
C GLY A 60 56.47 -21.05 7.03
N SER A 61 55.88 -19.99 7.60
CA SER A 61 54.45 -19.64 7.45
C SER A 61 54.30 -18.21 6.98
N VAL A 62 53.37 -17.98 6.06
CA VAL A 62 52.91 -16.66 5.64
C VAL A 62 51.39 -16.57 5.74
N SER A 63 50.87 -15.35 5.98
CA SER A 63 49.44 -15.16 6.05
C SER A 63 48.99 -13.98 5.21
N ALA A 64 47.74 -14.04 4.78
CA ALA A 64 47.01 -12.95 4.11
C ALA A 64 45.61 -12.77 4.72
N PHE A 65 45.06 -11.55 4.63
CA PHE A 65 43.73 -11.26 5.13
C PHE A 65 42.75 -11.11 3.97
N ILE A 66 41.52 -11.58 4.21
CA ILE A 66 40.39 -11.43 3.31
C ILE A 66 39.17 -11.04 4.13
N SER A 67 38.43 -10.04 3.67
CA SER A 67 37.16 -9.61 4.26
C SER A 67 36.00 -10.17 3.46
N ILE A 68 35.04 -10.81 4.11
CA ILE A 68 33.85 -11.38 3.48
C ILE A 68 32.61 -10.82 4.12
N THR A 69 31.70 -10.28 3.29
CA THR A 69 30.33 -9.90 3.65
C THR A 69 29.37 -10.72 2.79
N ILE A 70 28.30 -11.24 3.38
CA ILE A 70 27.27 -11.99 2.67
C ILE A 70 25.93 -11.29 2.88
N ASN A 71 25.46 -10.61 1.84
CA ASN A 71 24.19 -9.89 1.86
C ASN A 71 23.03 -10.80 1.45
N GLU A 72 21.80 -10.44 1.88
CA GLU A 72 20.58 -11.01 1.34
C GLU A 72 20.46 -10.73 -0.17
N PRO A 73 19.73 -11.55 -0.94
CA PRO A 73 19.23 -11.11 -2.25
C PRO A 73 18.35 -9.89 -2.07
N VAL A 74 18.37 -8.96 -3.03
CA VAL A 74 17.43 -7.82 -3.02
C VAL A 74 16.00 -8.36 -3.03
N ALA A 75 15.16 -7.87 -2.14
CA ALA A 75 13.74 -8.17 -2.15
C ALA A 75 13.09 -7.54 -3.39
N SER A 76 12.08 -8.18 -3.95
CA SER A 76 11.21 -7.61 -4.98
C SER A 76 9.79 -7.61 -4.46
N ILE A 77 9.08 -6.49 -4.60
CA ILE A 77 7.76 -6.29 -4.04
C ILE A 77 6.77 -5.83 -5.11
N ILE A 78 5.55 -6.37 -5.03
CA ILE A 78 4.41 -5.91 -5.81
C ILE A 78 3.15 -5.95 -4.94
N TYR A 79 2.19 -5.08 -5.25
CA TYR A 79 0.82 -5.15 -4.74
C TYR A 79 -0.12 -5.53 -5.90
N ALA A 80 -1.03 -6.43 -5.65
CA ALA A 80 -2.04 -6.84 -6.61
C ALA A 80 -3.44 -6.83 -5.97
N PRO A 81 -4.33 -5.96 -6.44
CA PRO A 81 -4.12 -4.92 -7.45
C PRO A 81 -3.17 -3.82 -6.96
N ASP A 82 -2.61 -3.02 -7.88
CA ASP A 82 -1.75 -1.87 -7.57
C ASP A 82 -2.54 -0.57 -7.32
N GLU A 83 -3.86 -0.61 -7.49
CA GLU A 83 -4.78 0.49 -7.25
C GLU A 83 -6.00 0.05 -6.45
N ARG A 84 -6.42 0.88 -5.48
CA ARG A 84 -7.63 0.68 -4.68
C ARG A 84 -8.41 1.97 -4.48
N ASN A 85 -9.74 1.81 -4.47
CA ASN A 85 -10.69 2.81 -4.03
C ASN A 85 -11.31 2.31 -2.72
N GLU A 86 -11.13 3.06 -1.66
CA GLU A 86 -11.64 2.72 -0.33
C GLU A 86 -12.64 3.78 0.13
N THR A 87 -13.57 3.40 0.98
CA THR A 87 -14.59 4.31 1.48
C THR A 87 -14.19 4.84 2.85
N ARG A 88 -14.28 6.15 3.04
CA ARG A 88 -14.06 6.82 4.32
C ARG A 88 -14.91 6.19 5.43
N THR A 89 -14.38 6.06 6.62
CA THR A 89 -14.99 5.46 7.82
C THR A 89 -15.28 3.96 7.75
N ILE A 90 -15.07 3.32 6.61
CA ILE A 90 -15.17 1.85 6.47
C ILE A 90 -13.76 1.26 6.58
N SER A 91 -13.64 0.19 7.38
CA SER A 91 -12.37 -0.52 7.52
C SER A 91 -12.03 -1.23 6.20
N MET A 92 -10.88 -0.91 5.64
CA MET A 92 -10.40 -1.56 4.43
C MET A 92 -9.95 -2.99 4.70
N THR A 93 -10.10 -3.86 3.72
CA THR A 93 -9.44 -5.17 3.75
C THR A 93 -7.92 -4.95 3.69
N PRO A 94 -7.13 -5.55 4.59
CA PRO A 94 -5.69 -5.38 4.58
C PRO A 94 -5.08 -5.63 3.19
N TRP A 95 -4.18 -4.73 2.78
CA TRP A 95 -3.53 -4.77 1.48
C TRP A 95 -2.09 -5.23 1.64
N PHE A 96 -1.84 -6.48 1.27
CA PHE A 96 -0.58 -7.16 1.46
C PHE A 96 0.32 -7.02 0.24
N PRO A 97 1.63 -6.81 0.43
CA PRO A 97 2.61 -6.97 -0.63
C PRO A 97 2.83 -8.45 -0.93
N GLN A 98 3.12 -8.77 -2.19
CA GLN A 98 3.76 -10.02 -2.57
C GLN A 98 5.26 -9.76 -2.61
N VAL A 99 6.01 -10.57 -1.86
CA VAL A 99 7.47 -10.41 -1.72
C VAL A 99 8.17 -11.65 -2.29
N THR A 100 9.20 -11.41 -3.09
CA THR A 100 10.11 -12.44 -3.60
C THR A 100 11.56 -11.99 -3.40
N GLY A 101 12.52 -12.92 -3.52
CA GLY A 101 13.93 -12.62 -3.27
C GLY A 101 14.32 -12.81 -1.80
N GLY A 102 15.02 -11.84 -1.22
CA GLY A 102 15.46 -11.89 0.19
C GLY A 102 14.39 -11.41 1.16
N GLU A 103 14.59 -11.68 2.44
CA GLU A 103 13.75 -11.14 3.51
C GLU A 103 13.86 -9.62 3.56
N VAL A 104 12.74 -8.95 3.87
CA VAL A 104 12.69 -7.48 4.02
C VAL A 104 12.99 -7.14 5.48
N GLU A 105 13.98 -6.29 5.69
CA GLU A 105 14.39 -5.82 7.03
C GLU A 105 13.63 -4.56 7.44
N THR A 106 13.39 -3.67 6.48
CA THR A 106 12.65 -2.42 6.74
C THR A 106 11.74 -2.04 5.58
N TRP A 107 10.61 -1.42 5.95
CA TRP A 107 9.61 -0.92 5.02
C TRP A 107 9.47 0.59 5.13
N GLN A 108 9.22 1.25 4.02
CA GLN A 108 8.92 2.69 3.96
C GLN A 108 7.82 2.95 2.95
N ILE A 109 7.05 4.00 3.18
CA ILE A 109 6.03 4.49 2.25
C ILE A 109 6.08 6.02 2.18
N HIS A 110 5.90 6.57 0.99
CA HIS A 110 5.81 8.02 0.80
C HIS A 110 4.86 8.34 -0.38
N PRO A 111 4.04 9.38 -0.25
CA PRO A 111 3.80 10.22 0.93
C PRO A 111 3.15 9.46 2.11
N ASP A 112 2.92 10.15 3.22
CA ASP A 112 2.19 9.58 4.35
C ASP A 112 0.77 9.20 3.94
N LEU A 113 0.27 8.09 4.49
CA LEU A 113 -1.10 7.63 4.23
C LEU A 113 -2.14 8.59 4.84
N PRO A 114 -3.37 8.63 4.30
CA PRO A 114 -4.49 9.34 4.90
C PRO A 114 -4.69 8.95 6.36
N LEU A 115 -5.11 9.92 7.19
CA LEU A 115 -5.41 9.69 8.61
C LEU A 115 -6.37 8.52 8.81
N GLY A 116 -6.05 7.65 9.77
CA GLY A 116 -6.81 6.44 10.08
C GLY A 116 -6.31 5.19 9.37
N LEU A 117 -5.44 5.32 8.37
CA LEU A 117 -4.72 4.19 7.78
C LEU A 117 -3.35 4.01 8.43
N THR A 118 -2.89 2.78 8.46
CA THR A 118 -1.60 2.36 9.00
C THR A 118 -0.79 1.60 7.96
N PHE A 119 0.54 1.72 8.07
CA PHE A 119 1.49 0.95 7.28
C PHE A 119 2.43 0.22 8.22
N ILE A 120 2.33 -1.10 8.28
CA ILE A 120 3.12 -1.95 9.18
C ILE A 120 3.58 -3.17 8.40
N ASP A 121 4.88 -3.42 8.38
CA ASP A 121 5.50 -4.56 7.69
C ASP A 121 5.04 -4.71 6.22
N GLY A 122 4.91 -3.59 5.53
CA GLY A 122 4.42 -3.53 4.15
C GLY A 122 2.90 -3.66 4.01
N VAL A 123 2.14 -3.86 5.08
CA VAL A 123 0.68 -4.00 5.04
C VAL A 123 0.01 -2.66 5.26
N ILE A 124 -0.89 -2.28 4.35
CA ILE A 124 -1.77 -1.13 4.52
C ILE A 124 -3.12 -1.60 5.05
N SER A 125 -3.59 -1.01 6.13
CA SER A 125 -4.86 -1.37 6.78
C SER A 125 -5.45 -0.19 7.55
N GLY A 126 -6.65 -0.36 8.08
CA GLY A 126 -7.32 0.65 8.91
C GLY A 126 -8.60 1.19 8.30
N SER A 127 -9.03 2.35 8.78
CA SER A 127 -10.24 3.06 8.32
C SER A 127 -9.90 4.53 8.14
N ALA A 128 -9.84 5.00 6.90
CA ALA A 128 -9.52 6.39 6.60
C ALA A 128 -10.58 7.32 7.19
N THR A 129 -10.16 8.40 7.81
CA THR A 129 -11.05 9.41 8.40
C THR A 129 -11.22 10.65 7.54
N VAL A 130 -10.45 10.76 6.46
CA VAL A 130 -10.47 11.87 5.50
C VAL A 130 -10.52 11.33 4.08
N ASN A 131 -11.16 12.09 3.18
CA ASN A 131 -11.15 11.79 1.75
C ASN A 131 -9.78 12.10 1.15
N SER A 132 -9.42 11.42 0.09
CA SER A 132 -8.29 11.76 -0.74
C SER A 132 -8.58 11.47 -2.22
N THR A 133 -8.11 12.33 -3.07
CA THR A 133 -8.08 12.06 -4.51
C THR A 133 -7.06 10.95 -4.80
N ARG A 134 -7.12 10.39 -6.00
CA ARG A 134 -6.15 9.37 -6.44
C ARG A 134 -4.71 9.85 -6.21
N THR A 135 -4.04 9.24 -5.26
CA THR A 135 -2.68 9.59 -4.85
C THR A 135 -1.75 8.42 -5.12
N ASN A 136 -0.57 8.74 -5.67
CA ASN A 136 0.49 7.77 -5.88
C ASN A 136 1.35 7.66 -4.61
N TYR A 137 1.53 6.44 -4.13
CA TYR A 137 2.42 6.10 -3.01
C TYR A 137 3.54 5.21 -3.52
N THR A 138 4.77 5.56 -3.18
CA THR A 138 5.91 4.67 -3.41
C THR A 138 6.19 3.90 -2.13
N VAL A 139 6.25 2.58 -2.25
CA VAL A 139 6.60 1.67 -1.16
C VAL A 139 7.99 1.12 -1.41
N TRP A 140 8.85 1.16 -0.40
CA TRP A 140 10.20 0.58 -0.44
C TRP A 140 10.31 -0.60 0.52
N ALA A 141 11.01 -1.62 0.06
CA ALA A 141 11.45 -2.77 0.83
C ALA A 141 12.98 -2.81 0.82
N ASN A 142 13.60 -2.82 1.98
CA ASN A 142 15.04 -2.75 2.12
C ASN A 142 15.57 -3.95 2.91
N ASN A 143 16.74 -4.42 2.52
CA ASN A 143 17.52 -5.40 3.26
C ASN A 143 19.03 -5.19 3.01
N SER A 144 19.88 -6.04 3.57
CA SER A 144 21.34 -5.96 3.38
C SER A 144 21.80 -6.11 1.92
N GLY A 145 20.96 -6.65 1.04
CA GLY A 145 21.22 -6.75 -0.39
C GLY A 145 20.93 -5.47 -1.18
N GLY A 146 20.12 -4.59 -0.63
CA GLY A 146 19.73 -3.33 -1.26
C GLY A 146 18.26 -2.97 -1.05
N SER A 147 17.78 -2.05 -1.86
CA SER A 147 16.42 -1.50 -1.83
C SER A 147 15.69 -1.80 -3.13
N SER A 148 14.41 -2.12 -3.04
CA SER A 148 13.48 -2.14 -4.17
C SER A 148 12.24 -1.32 -3.85
N SER A 149 11.51 -0.89 -4.87
CA SER A 149 10.29 -0.11 -4.69
C SER A 149 9.23 -0.47 -5.71
N THR A 150 7.98 -0.18 -5.33
CA THR A 150 6.81 -0.25 -6.21
C THR A 150 5.90 0.95 -5.96
N ASN A 151 5.10 1.30 -6.96
CA ASN A 151 4.08 2.33 -6.83
C ASN A 151 2.71 1.67 -6.65
N ILE A 152 1.89 2.29 -5.79
CA ILE A 152 0.49 1.96 -5.60
C ILE A 152 -0.35 3.22 -5.65
N TYR A 153 -1.63 3.07 -5.98
CA TYR A 153 -2.56 4.19 -6.05
C TYR A 153 -3.73 3.95 -5.09
N LEU A 154 -4.05 4.97 -4.31
CA LEU A 154 -5.16 4.92 -3.36
C LEU A 154 -6.04 6.16 -3.51
N THR A 155 -7.34 5.93 -3.55
CA THR A 155 -8.39 6.95 -3.49
C THR A 155 -9.26 6.67 -2.27
N ILE A 156 -9.63 7.69 -1.50
CA ILE A 156 -10.61 7.58 -0.42
C ILE A 156 -11.82 8.43 -0.77
N VAL A 157 -12.96 7.78 -0.96
CA VAL A 157 -14.22 8.43 -1.31
C VAL A 157 -15.15 8.54 -0.10
N GLU A 158 -16.13 9.44 -0.16
CA GLU A 158 -17.21 9.50 0.82
C GLU A 158 -18.06 8.22 0.78
N PRO A 159 -18.69 7.80 1.88
CA PRO A 159 -19.81 6.86 1.83
C PRO A 159 -20.93 7.42 0.96
N VAL A 160 -21.63 6.55 0.24
CA VAL A 160 -22.83 6.98 -0.52
C VAL A 160 -23.85 7.56 0.45
N VAL A 161 -24.52 8.64 0.04
CA VAL A 161 -25.61 9.23 0.81
C VAL A 161 -26.80 8.28 0.80
N GLU A 162 -27.36 7.97 1.96
CA GLU A 162 -28.66 7.31 2.06
C GLU A 162 -29.72 8.39 2.25
N LEU A 163 -30.78 8.36 1.43
CA LEU A 163 -31.81 9.37 1.31
C LEU A 163 -33.19 8.77 1.53
N SER A 164 -34.00 9.41 2.36
CA SER A 164 -35.42 9.12 2.50
C SER A 164 -36.22 10.36 2.85
N TYR A 165 -37.54 10.33 2.59
CA TYR A 165 -38.49 11.29 3.07
C TYR A 165 -39.53 10.60 3.95
N SER A 166 -40.06 11.32 4.96
CA SER A 166 -41.09 10.74 5.84
C SER A 166 -42.42 10.54 5.12
N ASP A 167 -42.71 11.40 4.15
CA ASP A 167 -43.96 11.36 3.37
C ASP A 167 -43.65 11.05 1.89
N TYR A 168 -44.22 9.98 1.38
CA TYR A 168 -44.08 9.56 -0.02
C TYR A 168 -45.21 10.08 -0.92
N GLU A 169 -46.23 10.77 -0.33
CA GLU A 169 -47.33 11.36 -1.07
C GLU A 169 -47.67 12.73 -0.47
N LEU A 170 -47.57 13.75 -1.28
CA LEU A 170 -47.93 15.12 -0.91
C LEU A 170 -49.23 15.52 -1.62
N ILE A 171 -50.26 15.85 -0.83
CA ILE A 171 -51.52 16.44 -1.33
C ILE A 171 -51.51 17.89 -0.92
N LEU A 172 -51.29 18.79 -1.89
CA LEU A 172 -51.16 20.23 -1.68
C LEU A 172 -52.41 20.94 -2.16
N VAL A 173 -52.71 22.07 -1.52
CA VAL A 173 -53.84 22.94 -1.89
C VAL A 173 -53.27 24.18 -2.59
N ARG A 174 -53.81 24.49 -3.77
CA ARG A 174 -53.43 25.70 -4.52
C ARG A 174 -53.58 26.95 -3.67
N ASP A 175 -52.64 27.87 -3.83
CA ASP A 175 -52.55 29.15 -3.14
C ASP A 175 -52.37 29.04 -1.60
N VAL A 176 -52.06 27.82 -1.08
CA VAL A 176 -51.72 27.57 0.33
C VAL A 176 -50.29 27.13 0.43
N THR A 177 -49.51 27.84 1.25
CA THR A 177 -48.09 27.51 1.50
C THR A 177 -47.98 26.15 2.18
N MET A 178 -47.16 25.26 1.61
CA MET A 178 -46.89 23.92 2.16
C MET A 178 -45.95 24.00 3.35
N THR A 179 -46.05 23.02 4.27
CA THR A 179 -45.01 22.78 5.23
C THR A 179 -43.80 22.20 4.49
N PRO A 180 -42.60 22.75 4.70
CA PRO A 180 -41.38 22.21 4.07
C PRO A 180 -41.19 20.72 4.36
N VAL A 181 -40.90 19.93 3.33
CA VAL A 181 -40.57 18.53 3.44
C VAL A 181 -39.06 18.40 3.35
N VAL A 182 -38.46 17.87 4.43
CA VAL A 182 -37.02 17.81 4.62
C VAL A 182 -36.55 16.36 4.47
N PRO A 183 -35.46 16.09 3.74
CA PRO A 183 -34.91 14.76 3.64
C PRO A 183 -34.34 14.27 4.95
N GLN A 184 -34.42 12.96 5.19
CA GLN A 184 -33.62 12.27 6.19
C GLN A 184 -32.42 11.66 5.50
N LEU A 185 -31.22 11.95 6.03
CA LEU A 185 -29.93 11.56 5.44
C LEU A 185 -29.14 10.72 6.42
N SER A 186 -28.43 9.70 5.88
CA SER A 186 -27.38 8.96 6.57
C SER A 186 -26.25 8.61 5.59
N GLY A 187 -25.16 8.00 6.07
CA GLY A 187 -24.00 7.73 5.24
C GLY A 187 -23.11 8.95 5.03
N GLY A 188 -22.86 9.31 3.79
CA GLY A 188 -22.04 10.47 3.41
C GLY A 188 -22.81 11.79 3.37
N VAL A 189 -22.11 12.88 3.17
CA VAL A 189 -22.70 14.22 2.98
C VAL A 189 -23.10 14.37 1.50
N ALA A 190 -24.34 14.86 1.25
CA ALA A 190 -24.77 15.20 -0.12
C ALA A 190 -24.06 16.48 -0.60
N GLU A 191 -23.43 16.40 -1.77
CA GLU A 191 -22.74 17.52 -2.42
C GLU A 191 -23.62 18.19 -3.47
N THR A 192 -24.43 17.41 -4.19
CA THR A 192 -25.36 17.91 -5.19
C THR A 192 -26.70 17.18 -5.12
N TRP A 193 -27.74 17.89 -5.57
CA TRP A 193 -29.12 17.43 -5.56
C TRP A 193 -29.77 17.60 -6.92
N GLU A 194 -30.61 16.64 -7.28
CA GLU A 194 -31.40 16.67 -8.50
C GLU A 194 -32.83 16.19 -8.22
N ILE A 195 -33.80 16.68 -8.96
CA ILE A 195 -35.16 16.20 -8.95
C ILE A 195 -35.71 16.09 -10.38
N TYR A 196 -36.42 15.02 -10.66
CA TYR A 196 -37.09 14.83 -11.96
C TYR A 196 -38.46 14.14 -11.77
N PRO A 197 -39.45 14.49 -12.51
CA PRO A 197 -39.57 15.61 -13.48
C PRO A 197 -39.54 16.99 -12.81
N GLU A 198 -39.64 18.03 -13.61
CA GLU A 198 -39.72 19.42 -13.12
C GLU A 198 -40.96 19.59 -12.24
N LEU A 199 -40.82 20.35 -11.14
CA LEU A 199 -41.87 20.59 -10.16
C LEU A 199 -42.96 21.54 -10.72
N PRO A 200 -44.20 21.43 -10.22
CA PRO A 200 -45.24 22.40 -10.55
C PRO A 200 -44.86 23.83 -10.11
N ASP A 201 -45.32 24.82 -10.88
CA ASP A 201 -45.10 26.23 -10.56
C ASP A 201 -45.50 26.58 -9.12
N GLY A 202 -44.60 27.28 -8.45
CA GLY A 202 -44.76 27.72 -7.07
C GLY A 202 -44.15 26.77 -6.05
N ILE A 203 -43.72 25.56 -6.45
CA ILE A 203 -42.96 24.65 -5.61
C ILE A 203 -41.46 24.76 -5.94
N VAL A 204 -40.63 24.82 -4.90
CA VAL A 204 -39.17 24.97 -4.99
C VAL A 204 -38.51 23.75 -4.38
N PHE A 205 -37.43 23.29 -5.03
CA PHE A 205 -36.52 22.28 -4.51
C PHE A 205 -35.15 22.92 -4.29
N ASP A 206 -34.72 22.92 -3.06
CA ASP A 206 -33.40 23.47 -2.68
C ASP A 206 -32.74 22.59 -1.65
N ASN A 207 -31.52 22.12 -1.94
CA ASN A 207 -30.71 21.24 -1.05
C ASN A 207 -31.51 20.05 -0.46
N GLY A 208 -32.35 19.41 -1.30
CA GLY A 208 -33.19 18.28 -0.89
C GLY A 208 -34.50 18.68 -0.23
N ILE A 209 -34.74 19.96 0.04
CA ILE A 209 -35.95 20.45 0.70
C ILE A 209 -37.00 20.88 -0.34
N LEU A 210 -38.22 20.32 -0.22
CA LEU A 210 -39.39 20.75 -0.98
C LEU A 210 -40.14 21.79 -0.17
N SER A 211 -40.43 22.91 -0.77
CA SER A 211 -41.17 24.03 -0.12
C SER A 211 -41.92 24.89 -1.16
N GLY A 212 -42.70 25.81 -0.71
CA GLY A 212 -43.36 26.81 -1.58
C GLY A 212 -44.89 26.84 -1.47
N THR A 213 -45.51 27.48 -2.46
CA THR A 213 -46.95 27.63 -2.58
C THR A 213 -47.36 27.28 -4.00
N PRO A 214 -48.05 26.16 -4.25
CA PRO A 214 -48.45 25.76 -5.60
C PRO A 214 -49.45 26.78 -6.17
N ILE A 215 -49.22 27.29 -7.37
CA ILE A 215 -50.06 28.30 -8.01
C ILE A 215 -50.91 27.71 -9.16
N ILE A 216 -50.65 26.44 -9.51
CA ILE A 216 -51.43 25.70 -10.52
C ILE A 216 -51.99 24.40 -9.95
N ASN A 217 -53.06 23.89 -10.55
CA ASN A 217 -53.53 22.54 -10.29
C ASN A 217 -52.72 21.56 -11.16
N SER A 218 -52.23 20.48 -10.58
CA SER A 218 -51.53 19.40 -11.28
C SER A 218 -52.17 18.05 -10.99
N THR A 219 -52.00 17.14 -11.90
CA THR A 219 -52.34 15.73 -11.66
C THR A 219 -51.22 15.09 -10.83
N ARG A 220 -51.53 13.96 -10.19
CA ARG A 220 -50.54 13.16 -9.48
C ARG A 220 -49.37 12.76 -10.41
N SER A 221 -48.17 13.10 -10.03
CA SER A 221 -46.93 12.74 -10.71
C SER A 221 -45.96 12.13 -9.73
N MET A 222 -45.11 11.24 -10.22
CA MET A 222 -44.01 10.65 -9.44
C MET A 222 -42.77 11.48 -9.70
N TYR A 223 -42.06 11.82 -8.64
CA TYR A 223 -40.80 12.54 -8.68
C TYR A 223 -39.71 11.67 -8.11
N THR A 224 -38.56 11.71 -8.72
CA THR A 224 -37.35 11.04 -8.19
C THR A 224 -36.38 12.12 -7.76
N VAL A 225 -35.87 11.98 -6.55
CA VAL A 225 -34.86 12.88 -5.98
C VAL A 225 -33.55 12.13 -5.87
N TRP A 226 -32.46 12.75 -6.33
CA TRP A 226 -31.10 12.22 -6.20
C TRP A 226 -30.28 13.09 -5.25
N ALA A 227 -29.49 12.41 -4.42
CA ALA A 227 -28.45 13.00 -3.61
C ALA A 227 -27.11 12.38 -4.02
N ASN A 228 -26.13 13.19 -4.40
CA ASN A 228 -24.86 12.75 -4.97
C ASN A 228 -23.69 13.25 -4.14
N ASN A 229 -22.63 12.45 -4.08
CA ASN A 229 -21.31 12.82 -3.55
C ASN A 229 -20.20 12.02 -4.26
N THR A 230 -18.95 12.16 -3.82
CA THR A 230 -17.81 11.42 -4.40
C THR A 230 -17.90 9.91 -4.24
N GLY A 231 -18.72 9.41 -3.31
CA GLY A 231 -18.99 7.98 -3.10
C GLY A 231 -20.01 7.40 -4.08
N GLY A 232 -20.81 8.26 -4.69
CA GLY A 232 -21.83 7.86 -5.65
C GLY A 232 -23.14 8.64 -5.53
N SER A 233 -24.17 8.09 -6.15
CA SER A 233 -25.53 8.65 -6.22
C SER A 233 -26.52 7.70 -5.59
N ASN A 234 -27.47 8.23 -4.83
CA ASN A 234 -28.62 7.50 -4.32
C ASN A 234 -29.91 8.29 -4.61
N ASN A 235 -31.04 7.59 -4.74
CA ASN A 235 -32.31 8.21 -5.07
C ASN A 235 -33.48 7.61 -4.28
N VAL A 236 -34.54 8.36 -4.22
CA VAL A 236 -35.83 7.98 -3.69
C VAL A 236 -36.96 8.50 -4.59
#